data_31a537fa4ff3f4d540e5a5d2761c3a6a
#
_entry.id   31a537fa4ff3f4d540e5a5d2761c3a6a
#
_cell.length_a   1.000
_cell.length_b   1.000
_cell.length_c   1.000
_cell.angle_alpha   90.00
_cell.angle_beta   90.00
_cell.angle_gamma   90.00
#
_symmetry.space_group_name_H-M   'P 1'
#
loop_
_entity.id
_entity.type
_entity.pdbx_description
1 polymer ?
#
loop_
_entity_poly.entity_id
_entity_poly.type
_entity_poly.pdbx_seq_one_letter_code
_entity_poly.pdbx_strand_id
1 'polypeptide(L)'
;MKQTKRIKLQMQDISIEFPGVKALSNVDFEMESGTIHALIGANGAGKSTLMKVLSGVNSHYEGKILIDGKEEEIRSPKAAKSKGIEIVYQEVDTALIPYLSVAENIMLNSTVNNMGKKQMVNWKEIHTRAEAILEKLNISMNIKDLVSDLSLAQKQMVLIARAVVEECRFLVLDEPTAPLSNTETKELFRIVRDLSQNENVGVIFISHRLNELFEICENITIMKDGTVVANKPIDNNLTPKQVVEMMLGRKFDDRYPKKEIEIGEVLLEVEGLHEKEGSVKNVSFNVRKGEIIGISGLVGAGKTELCKTLFGAMKQSQGEIRLSGKPLKITNPFSAVKQGLALVPEERRKEGILVEDPVYANLSATSLDKYSKKFSFIDKNAEKAAAKEIIADLGIKTPSENQLVKLLSGGNQQKVAVGKWLISDADIYILDEPTKGVDVGAKQDIFELIGRLAEMGKGIIYASCEFGEILGIADRTYVMYDGEIVKELEIANTNEEELLYYSTGGR
;
A
#
# COMPACT_ATOMS: atom_id res chain seq x y z
N MET A 1 -24.84 -33.66 -9.42
CA MET A 1 -23.60 -32.88 -9.62
C MET A 1 -22.44 -33.87 -9.60
N LYS A 2 -21.67 -34.00 -10.69
CA LYS A 2 -20.42 -34.78 -10.67
C LYS A 2 -19.45 -34.04 -9.75
N GLN A 3 -19.02 -34.67 -8.66
CA GLN A 3 -17.90 -34.16 -7.89
C GLN A 3 -16.68 -34.13 -8.83
N THR A 4 -16.32 -32.93 -9.28
CA THR A 4 -15.08 -32.74 -10.04
C THR A 4 -13.93 -33.05 -9.08
N LYS A 5 -13.01 -33.94 -9.45
CA LYS A 5 -11.84 -34.26 -8.62
C LYS A 5 -11.06 -33.00 -8.37
N ARG A 6 -10.80 -32.66 -7.10
CA ARG A 6 -9.92 -31.56 -6.74
C ARG A 6 -8.48 -31.90 -7.09
N ILE A 7 -7.77 -30.95 -7.65
CA ILE A 7 -6.36 -31.04 -8.01
C ILE A 7 -5.56 -30.36 -6.89
N LYS A 8 -4.56 -31.05 -6.36
CA LYS A 8 -3.69 -30.49 -5.30
C LYS A 8 -2.47 -29.85 -5.92
N LEU A 9 -2.18 -28.58 -5.55
CA LEU A 9 -0.94 -27.87 -5.81
C LEU A 9 -0.11 -27.84 -4.55
N GLN A 10 1.17 -28.23 -4.64
CA GLN A 10 2.10 -28.17 -3.53
C GLN A 10 3.44 -27.59 -3.99
N MET A 11 3.99 -26.70 -3.18
CA MET A 11 5.37 -26.21 -3.27
C MET A 11 6.08 -26.68 -2.02
N GLN A 12 7.18 -27.39 -2.17
CA GLN A 12 7.91 -28.02 -1.06
C GLN A 12 9.36 -27.55 -1.00
N ASP A 13 9.79 -27.13 0.18
CA ASP A 13 11.16 -26.68 0.47
C ASP A 13 11.66 -25.56 -0.46
N ILE A 14 10.75 -24.67 -0.90
CA ILE A 14 11.11 -23.63 -1.85
C ILE A 14 12.05 -22.60 -1.21
N SER A 15 13.24 -22.52 -1.80
CA SER A 15 14.26 -21.53 -1.40
C SER A 15 14.74 -20.76 -2.62
N ILE A 16 14.97 -19.47 -2.46
CA ILE A 16 15.53 -18.59 -3.51
C ILE A 16 16.33 -17.46 -2.88
N GLU A 17 17.50 -17.21 -3.45
CA GLU A 17 18.42 -16.15 -3.04
C GLU A 17 18.69 -15.18 -4.20
N PHE A 18 18.68 -13.90 -3.90
CA PHE A 18 19.14 -12.84 -4.77
C PHE A 18 20.41 -12.22 -4.20
N PRO A 19 21.23 -11.49 -4.97
CA PRO A 19 22.45 -10.90 -4.45
C PRO A 19 22.25 -10.12 -3.14
N GLY A 20 22.74 -10.68 -2.03
CA GLY A 20 22.66 -10.10 -0.69
C GLY A 20 21.35 -10.32 0.09
N VAL A 21 20.36 -11.05 -0.48
CA VAL A 21 19.08 -11.29 0.20
C VAL A 21 18.56 -12.70 -0.07
N LYS A 22 18.37 -13.51 0.99
CA LYS A 22 17.63 -14.76 0.91
C LYS A 22 16.12 -14.44 1.00
N ALA A 23 15.46 -14.46 -0.15
CA ALA A 23 14.07 -14.02 -0.26
C ALA A 23 13.05 -15.07 0.16
N LEU A 24 13.37 -16.37 0.01
CA LEU A 24 12.58 -17.49 0.52
C LEU A 24 13.53 -18.53 1.16
N SER A 25 13.09 -19.15 2.24
CA SER A 25 13.85 -20.15 2.98
C SER A 25 12.94 -21.31 3.38
N ASN A 26 13.09 -22.44 2.68
CA ASN A 26 12.36 -23.70 2.94
C ASN A 26 10.84 -23.46 3.10
N VAL A 27 10.25 -22.82 2.11
CA VAL A 27 8.83 -22.48 2.11
C VAL A 27 8.00 -23.65 1.59
N ASP A 28 7.06 -24.09 2.42
CA ASP A 28 6.01 -25.04 2.05
C ASP A 28 4.70 -24.31 1.86
N PHE A 29 4.06 -24.52 0.70
CA PHE A 29 2.73 -23.97 0.38
C PHE A 29 1.88 -25.04 -0.27
N GLU A 30 0.62 -25.16 0.12
CA GLU A 30 -0.31 -26.07 -0.51
C GLU A 30 -1.71 -25.52 -0.62
N MET A 31 -2.42 -25.90 -1.68
CA MET A 31 -3.82 -25.59 -1.90
C MET A 31 -4.49 -26.62 -2.81
N GLU A 32 -5.82 -26.55 -2.89
CA GLU A 32 -6.62 -27.38 -3.79
C GLU A 32 -7.38 -26.54 -4.80
N SER A 33 -7.60 -27.09 -6.00
CA SER A 33 -8.54 -26.49 -6.95
C SER A 33 -9.96 -26.44 -6.36
N GLY A 34 -10.76 -25.47 -6.79
CA GLY A 34 -12.10 -25.27 -6.23
C GLY A 34 -12.11 -24.67 -4.81
N THR A 35 -11.01 -24.05 -4.38
CA THR A 35 -10.91 -23.30 -3.13
C THR A 35 -10.30 -21.93 -3.36
N ILE A 36 -10.59 -20.98 -2.46
CA ILE A 36 -9.98 -19.66 -2.44
C ILE A 36 -9.04 -19.60 -1.23
N HIS A 37 -7.75 -19.45 -1.49
CA HIS A 37 -6.68 -19.50 -0.50
C HIS A 37 -6.02 -18.13 -0.35
N ALA A 38 -6.05 -17.57 0.86
CA ALA A 38 -5.37 -16.32 1.16
C ALA A 38 -3.85 -16.53 1.31
N LEU A 39 -3.04 -15.67 0.70
CA LEU A 39 -1.61 -15.57 0.97
C LEU A 39 -1.31 -14.19 1.52
N ILE A 40 -0.95 -14.11 2.80
CA ILE A 40 -0.73 -12.84 3.50
C ILE A 40 0.65 -12.78 4.18
N GLY A 41 1.12 -11.59 4.42
CA GLY A 41 2.38 -11.29 5.11
C GLY A 41 2.75 -9.83 4.92
N ALA A 42 3.63 -9.30 5.73
CA ALA A 42 4.16 -7.95 5.59
C ALA A 42 4.86 -7.73 4.23
N ASN A 43 5.10 -6.48 3.86
CA ASN A 43 5.89 -6.17 2.68
C ASN A 43 7.32 -6.72 2.85
N GLY A 44 7.82 -7.42 1.83
CA GLY A 44 9.09 -8.13 1.92
C GLY A 44 9.02 -9.53 2.55
N ALA A 45 7.84 -10.01 2.98
CA ALA A 45 7.68 -11.37 3.52
C ALA A 45 7.90 -12.50 2.51
N GLY A 46 8.07 -12.20 1.21
CA GLY A 46 8.35 -13.19 0.18
C GLY A 46 7.13 -13.60 -0.68
N LYS A 47 5.92 -13.07 -0.43
CA LYS A 47 4.69 -13.43 -1.16
C LYS A 47 4.83 -13.37 -2.68
N SER A 48 5.18 -12.20 -3.20
CA SER A 48 5.34 -12.01 -4.65
C SER A 48 6.50 -12.83 -5.22
N THR A 49 7.55 -13.09 -4.42
CA THR A 49 8.67 -13.97 -4.81
C THR A 49 8.20 -15.42 -4.95
N LEU A 50 7.39 -15.92 -4.00
CA LEU A 50 6.80 -17.26 -4.05
C LEU A 50 5.90 -17.41 -5.28
N MET A 51 5.06 -16.42 -5.57
CA MET A 51 4.20 -16.43 -6.76
C MET A 51 4.99 -16.32 -8.07
N LYS A 52 6.10 -15.58 -8.08
CA LYS A 52 7.03 -15.55 -9.23
C LYS A 52 7.76 -16.88 -9.45
N VAL A 53 8.02 -17.66 -8.39
CA VAL A 53 8.50 -19.04 -8.52
C VAL A 53 7.39 -19.90 -9.14
N LEU A 54 6.17 -19.85 -8.61
CA LEU A 54 5.02 -20.61 -9.12
C LEU A 54 4.69 -20.30 -10.58
N SER A 55 4.79 -19.02 -10.97
CA SER A 55 4.57 -18.57 -12.35
C SER A 55 5.77 -18.78 -13.29
N GLY A 56 6.88 -19.32 -12.82
CA GLY A 56 8.08 -19.59 -13.61
C GLY A 56 8.89 -18.33 -14.02
N VAL A 57 8.57 -17.16 -13.46
CA VAL A 57 9.34 -15.93 -13.66
C VAL A 57 10.70 -16.03 -12.97
N ASN A 58 10.71 -16.54 -11.74
CA ASN A 58 11.93 -16.85 -11.02
C ASN A 58 12.28 -18.34 -11.23
N SER A 59 13.23 -18.60 -12.12
CA SER A 59 13.59 -19.97 -12.55
C SER A 59 14.71 -20.63 -11.72
N HIS A 60 15.43 -19.85 -10.90
CA HIS A 60 16.61 -20.31 -10.12
C HIS A 60 16.27 -20.63 -8.65
N TYR A 61 15.14 -21.28 -8.42
CA TYR A 61 14.74 -21.75 -7.08
C TYR A 61 15.22 -23.17 -6.80
N GLU A 62 15.40 -23.49 -5.52
CA GLU A 62 15.54 -24.84 -4.98
C GLU A 62 14.17 -25.33 -4.47
N GLY A 63 14.02 -26.66 -4.32
CA GLY A 63 12.76 -27.27 -3.90
C GLY A 63 11.95 -27.82 -5.06
N LYS A 64 10.68 -28.23 -4.80
CA LYS A 64 9.82 -28.96 -5.73
C LYS A 64 8.44 -28.32 -5.83
N ILE A 65 7.86 -28.40 -7.03
CA ILE A 65 6.46 -28.06 -7.28
C ILE A 65 5.74 -29.32 -7.73
N LEU A 66 4.66 -29.69 -7.03
CA LEU A 66 3.87 -30.87 -7.38
C LEU A 66 2.44 -30.45 -7.75
N ILE A 67 1.92 -31.04 -8.79
CA ILE A 67 0.51 -30.92 -9.20
C ILE A 67 -0.12 -32.31 -9.19
N ASP A 68 -1.12 -32.52 -8.35
CA ASP A 68 -1.78 -33.82 -8.10
C ASP A 68 -0.76 -34.94 -7.76
N GLY A 69 0.26 -34.60 -6.94
CA GLY A 69 1.33 -35.50 -6.48
C GLY A 69 2.45 -35.74 -7.50
N LYS A 70 2.36 -35.18 -8.71
CA LYS A 70 3.40 -35.30 -9.74
C LYS A 70 4.32 -34.09 -9.70
N GLU A 71 5.62 -34.31 -9.60
CA GLU A 71 6.63 -33.26 -9.69
C GLU A 71 6.62 -32.64 -11.10
N GLU A 72 6.50 -31.32 -11.16
CA GLU A 72 6.45 -30.53 -12.39
C GLU A 72 7.54 -29.47 -12.35
N GLU A 73 8.32 -29.38 -13.42
CA GLU A 73 9.38 -28.39 -13.52
C GLU A 73 8.83 -27.09 -14.13
N ILE A 74 8.72 -26.03 -13.29
CA ILE A 74 8.21 -24.74 -13.70
C ILE A 74 9.37 -23.72 -13.72
N ARG A 75 10.06 -23.63 -14.87
CA ARG A 75 11.22 -22.74 -15.07
C ARG A 75 10.97 -21.61 -16.09
N SER A 76 9.72 -21.47 -16.52
CA SER A 76 9.33 -20.36 -17.41
C SER A 76 7.84 -20.09 -17.31
N PRO A 77 7.37 -18.85 -17.62
CA PRO A 77 5.94 -18.53 -17.65
C PRO A 77 5.15 -19.41 -18.62
N LYS A 78 5.76 -19.83 -19.73
CA LYS A 78 5.14 -20.77 -20.68
C LYS A 78 4.92 -22.15 -20.06
N ALA A 79 5.86 -22.64 -19.23
CA ALA A 79 5.72 -23.90 -18.51
C ALA A 79 4.57 -23.81 -17.49
N ALA A 80 4.50 -22.73 -16.69
CA ALA A 80 3.42 -22.50 -15.75
C ALA A 80 2.04 -22.51 -16.42
N LYS A 81 1.88 -21.74 -17.52
CA LYS A 81 0.64 -21.69 -18.30
C LYS A 81 0.24 -23.04 -18.87
N SER A 82 1.19 -23.84 -19.37
CA SER A 82 0.90 -25.19 -19.88
C SER A 82 0.39 -26.15 -18.80
N LYS A 83 0.56 -25.83 -17.52
CA LYS A 83 0.03 -26.55 -16.36
C LYS A 83 -1.25 -25.93 -15.80
N GLY A 84 -1.78 -24.89 -16.45
CA GLY A 84 -2.98 -24.18 -16.04
C GLY A 84 -2.75 -23.23 -14.87
N ILE A 85 -1.54 -22.71 -14.69
CA ILE A 85 -1.22 -21.70 -13.67
C ILE A 85 -1.17 -20.34 -14.35
N GLU A 86 -2.06 -19.42 -13.94
CA GLU A 86 -2.14 -18.05 -14.44
C GLU A 86 -1.98 -17.06 -13.27
N ILE A 87 -1.40 -15.89 -13.57
CA ILE A 87 -1.22 -14.83 -12.59
C ILE A 87 -1.67 -13.48 -13.12
N VAL A 88 -2.43 -12.76 -12.32
CA VAL A 88 -2.84 -11.38 -12.53
C VAL A 88 -2.09 -10.52 -11.52
N TYR A 89 -1.15 -9.72 -12.02
CA TYR A 89 -0.32 -8.82 -11.21
C TYR A 89 -1.07 -7.56 -10.82
N GLN A 90 -0.58 -6.87 -9.79
CA GLN A 90 -1.13 -5.64 -9.24
C GLN A 90 -1.22 -4.49 -10.28
N GLU A 91 -0.23 -4.37 -11.17
CA GLU A 91 -0.17 -3.29 -12.16
C GLU A 91 -1.01 -3.61 -13.40
N VAL A 92 -2.27 -3.17 -13.40
CA VAL A 92 -3.25 -3.44 -14.45
C VAL A 92 -2.86 -2.80 -15.79
N ASP A 93 -2.44 -1.54 -15.77
CA ASP A 93 -2.14 -0.76 -16.98
C ASP A 93 -0.91 -1.28 -17.75
N THR A 94 0.06 -1.87 -17.06
CA THR A 94 1.25 -2.44 -17.72
C THR A 94 0.99 -3.80 -18.35
N ALA A 95 -0.06 -4.51 -17.90
CA ALA A 95 -0.40 -5.84 -18.38
C ALA A 95 -1.34 -5.83 -19.59
N LEU A 96 -2.01 -4.73 -19.90
CA LEU A 96 -2.93 -4.57 -21.01
C LEU A 96 -2.33 -3.70 -22.13
N ILE A 97 -2.78 -3.94 -23.36
CA ILE A 97 -2.40 -3.11 -24.52
C ILE A 97 -3.50 -2.07 -24.74
N PRO A 98 -3.26 -0.77 -24.43
CA PRO A 98 -4.32 0.25 -24.41
C PRO A 98 -5.03 0.47 -25.75
N TYR A 99 -4.29 0.30 -26.84
CA TYR A 99 -4.78 0.56 -28.21
C TYR A 99 -5.48 -0.64 -28.85
N LEU A 100 -5.57 -1.76 -28.15
CA LEU A 100 -6.33 -2.92 -28.58
C LEU A 100 -7.70 -2.94 -27.90
N SER A 101 -8.66 -3.54 -28.58
CA SER A 101 -10.01 -3.76 -28.03
C SER A 101 -10.02 -4.75 -26.87
N VAL A 102 -11.12 -4.80 -26.15
CA VAL A 102 -11.39 -5.80 -25.10
C VAL A 102 -11.20 -7.21 -25.64
N ALA A 103 -11.81 -7.54 -26.80
CA ALA A 103 -11.68 -8.86 -27.42
C ALA A 103 -10.22 -9.23 -27.73
N GLU A 104 -9.48 -8.31 -28.32
CA GLU A 104 -8.07 -8.51 -28.65
C GLU A 104 -7.21 -8.71 -27.40
N ASN A 105 -7.44 -7.93 -26.35
CA ASN A 105 -6.75 -8.08 -25.09
C ASN A 105 -7.08 -9.42 -24.40
N ILE A 106 -8.36 -9.84 -24.35
CA ILE A 106 -8.76 -11.13 -23.78
C ILE A 106 -8.11 -12.27 -24.54
N MET A 107 -8.15 -12.26 -25.87
CA MET A 107 -7.68 -13.34 -26.73
C MET A 107 -6.20 -13.27 -27.10
N LEU A 108 -5.44 -12.29 -26.57
CA LEU A 108 -4.07 -12.00 -26.99
C LEU A 108 -3.14 -13.24 -26.95
N ASN A 109 -3.10 -13.90 -25.78
CA ASN A 109 -2.24 -15.07 -25.58
C ASN A 109 -2.65 -16.24 -26.51
N SER A 110 -3.95 -16.51 -26.60
CA SER A 110 -4.48 -17.56 -27.48
C SER A 110 -4.21 -17.28 -28.95
N THR A 111 -4.32 -16.02 -29.37
CA THR A 111 -4.03 -15.62 -30.75
C THR A 111 -2.56 -15.80 -31.08
N VAL A 112 -1.65 -15.29 -30.24
CA VAL A 112 -0.19 -15.37 -30.45
C VAL A 112 0.31 -16.82 -30.44
N ASN A 113 -0.16 -17.63 -29.48
CA ASN A 113 0.29 -19.00 -29.30
C ASN A 113 -0.28 -19.96 -30.37
N ASN A 114 -1.50 -19.71 -30.86
CA ASN A 114 -2.20 -20.60 -31.77
C ASN A 114 -2.12 -20.18 -33.25
N MET A 115 -1.51 -19.06 -33.59
CA MET A 115 -1.33 -18.65 -34.99
C MET A 115 -0.52 -19.67 -35.80
N GLY A 116 0.46 -20.32 -35.20
CA GLY A 116 1.28 -21.34 -35.85
C GLY A 116 1.77 -20.89 -37.23
N LYS A 117 1.41 -21.66 -38.31
CA LYS A 117 1.68 -21.30 -39.70
C LYS A 117 0.54 -20.50 -40.36
N LYS A 118 -0.50 -20.12 -39.63
CA LYS A 118 -1.62 -19.32 -40.17
C LYS A 118 -1.16 -17.88 -40.37
N GLN A 119 -1.29 -17.35 -41.59
CA GLN A 119 -0.92 -15.97 -41.92
C GLN A 119 -2.07 -14.98 -41.72
N MET A 120 -3.26 -15.41 -41.35
CA MET A 120 -4.43 -14.56 -41.17
C MET A 120 -5.13 -14.83 -39.84
N VAL A 121 -5.53 -13.72 -39.15
CA VAL A 121 -6.31 -13.75 -37.91
C VAL A 121 -7.79 -13.96 -38.24
N ASN A 122 -8.43 -14.88 -37.54
CA ASN A 122 -9.87 -15.08 -37.67
C ASN A 122 -10.60 -14.20 -36.63
N TRP A 123 -10.90 -12.97 -37.01
CA TRP A 123 -11.56 -11.98 -36.14
C TRP A 123 -12.93 -12.44 -35.64
N LYS A 124 -13.70 -13.17 -36.46
CA LYS A 124 -15.00 -13.71 -36.04
C LYS A 124 -14.86 -14.69 -34.89
N GLU A 125 -13.88 -15.56 -34.96
CA GLU A 125 -13.57 -16.53 -33.88
C GLU A 125 -13.13 -15.83 -32.60
N ILE A 126 -12.26 -14.84 -32.73
CA ILE A 126 -11.78 -14.01 -31.60
C ILE A 126 -12.96 -13.36 -30.90
N HIS A 127 -13.83 -12.68 -31.63
CA HIS A 127 -14.99 -12.00 -31.06
C HIS A 127 -15.94 -12.97 -30.37
N THR A 128 -16.32 -14.08 -31.07
CA THR A 128 -17.23 -15.09 -30.50
C THR A 128 -16.65 -15.69 -29.20
N ARG A 129 -15.36 -16.00 -29.16
CA ARG A 129 -14.74 -16.57 -27.96
C ARG A 129 -14.62 -15.53 -26.82
N ALA A 130 -14.30 -14.27 -27.13
CA ALA A 130 -14.25 -13.20 -26.16
C ALA A 130 -15.65 -12.95 -25.54
N GLU A 131 -16.70 -12.89 -26.37
CA GLU A 131 -18.09 -12.78 -25.90
C GLU A 131 -18.47 -13.95 -24.99
N ALA A 132 -18.18 -15.17 -25.39
CA ALA A 132 -18.47 -16.35 -24.58
C ALA A 132 -17.76 -16.35 -23.22
N ILE A 133 -16.54 -15.84 -23.13
CA ILE A 133 -15.81 -15.69 -21.85
C ILE A 133 -16.45 -14.61 -20.97
N LEU A 134 -16.79 -13.46 -21.53
CA LEU A 134 -17.46 -12.39 -20.78
C LEU A 134 -18.83 -12.84 -20.28
N GLU A 135 -19.61 -13.54 -21.12
CA GLU A 135 -20.90 -14.13 -20.74
C GLU A 135 -20.74 -15.19 -19.63
N LYS A 136 -19.76 -16.09 -19.78
CA LYS A 136 -19.42 -17.10 -18.76
C LYS A 136 -19.10 -16.47 -17.39
N LEU A 137 -18.37 -15.36 -17.38
CA LEU A 137 -18.03 -14.61 -16.14
C LEU A 137 -19.15 -13.66 -15.72
N ASN A 138 -20.24 -13.57 -16.48
CA ASN A 138 -21.32 -12.61 -16.30
C ASN A 138 -20.80 -11.14 -16.20
N ILE A 139 -19.86 -10.78 -17.08
CA ILE A 139 -19.29 -9.44 -17.20
C ILE A 139 -19.98 -8.72 -18.36
N SER A 140 -20.67 -7.63 -18.06
CA SER A 140 -21.29 -6.76 -19.08
C SER A 140 -20.28 -5.76 -19.60
N MET A 141 -19.72 -6.02 -20.81
CA MET A 141 -18.73 -5.16 -21.44
C MET A 141 -18.78 -5.34 -22.96
N ASN A 142 -18.63 -4.23 -23.70
CA ASN A 142 -18.59 -4.29 -25.16
C ASN A 142 -17.19 -4.73 -25.61
N ILE A 143 -17.11 -5.84 -26.33
CA ILE A 143 -15.85 -6.44 -26.80
C ILE A 143 -15.05 -5.55 -27.75
N LYS A 144 -15.66 -4.51 -28.34
CA LYS A 144 -15.05 -3.58 -29.31
C LYS A 144 -14.48 -2.32 -28.66
N ASP A 145 -14.79 -2.06 -27.40
CA ASP A 145 -14.27 -0.89 -26.71
C ASP A 145 -12.76 -0.98 -26.58
N LEU A 146 -12.07 0.15 -26.71
CA LEU A 146 -10.63 0.21 -26.50
C LEU A 146 -10.31 0.12 -25.00
N VAL A 147 -9.26 -0.59 -24.68
CA VAL A 147 -8.83 -0.73 -23.27
C VAL A 147 -8.40 0.61 -22.68
N SER A 148 -7.90 1.56 -23.49
CA SER A 148 -7.63 2.95 -23.05
C SER A 148 -8.83 3.64 -22.41
N ASP A 149 -10.04 3.33 -22.86
CA ASP A 149 -11.28 4.01 -22.50
C ASP A 149 -11.95 3.39 -21.27
N LEU A 150 -11.44 2.27 -20.79
CA LEU A 150 -11.97 1.53 -19.67
C LEU A 150 -11.53 2.11 -18.32
N SER A 151 -12.42 2.01 -17.31
CA SER A 151 -12.05 2.22 -15.91
C SER A 151 -11.04 1.17 -15.42
N LEU A 152 -10.32 1.45 -14.34
CA LEU A 152 -9.39 0.48 -13.74
C LEU A 152 -10.10 -0.83 -13.35
N ALA A 153 -11.34 -0.75 -12.85
CA ALA A 153 -12.14 -1.93 -12.54
C ALA A 153 -12.45 -2.77 -13.78
N GLN A 154 -12.86 -2.14 -14.88
CA GLN A 154 -13.12 -2.81 -16.14
C GLN A 154 -11.84 -3.46 -16.70
N LYS A 155 -10.71 -2.76 -16.64
CA LYS A 155 -9.39 -3.32 -17.01
C LYS A 155 -9.03 -4.56 -16.18
N GLN A 156 -9.31 -4.54 -14.88
CA GLN A 156 -9.12 -5.71 -14.00
C GLN A 156 -9.96 -6.90 -14.46
N MET A 157 -11.22 -6.68 -14.83
CA MET A 157 -12.10 -7.74 -15.35
C MET A 157 -11.59 -8.31 -16.68
N VAL A 158 -11.02 -7.47 -17.56
CA VAL A 158 -10.38 -7.92 -18.82
C VAL A 158 -9.17 -8.81 -18.53
N LEU A 159 -8.35 -8.49 -17.52
CA LEU A 159 -7.21 -9.33 -17.12
C LEU A 159 -7.64 -10.70 -16.60
N ILE A 160 -8.68 -10.74 -15.77
CA ILE A 160 -9.24 -11.99 -15.25
C ILE A 160 -9.83 -12.81 -16.42
N ALA A 161 -10.60 -12.18 -17.30
CA ALA A 161 -11.15 -12.84 -18.49
C ALA A 161 -10.04 -13.45 -19.37
N ARG A 162 -8.92 -12.71 -19.59
CA ARG A 162 -7.73 -13.20 -20.31
C ARG A 162 -7.11 -14.42 -19.64
N ALA A 163 -7.01 -14.43 -18.31
CA ALA A 163 -6.40 -15.53 -17.56
C ALA A 163 -7.21 -16.84 -17.67
N VAL A 164 -8.52 -16.76 -17.86
CA VAL A 164 -9.41 -17.93 -17.95
C VAL A 164 -9.80 -18.34 -19.37
N VAL A 165 -9.21 -17.71 -20.40
CA VAL A 165 -9.44 -18.08 -21.82
C VAL A 165 -9.02 -19.52 -22.13
N GLU A 166 -7.90 -19.95 -21.55
CA GLU A 166 -7.36 -21.30 -21.67
C GLU A 166 -7.72 -22.12 -20.40
N GLU A 167 -7.28 -23.37 -20.35
CA GLU A 167 -7.54 -24.22 -19.17
C GLU A 167 -6.80 -23.67 -17.95
N CYS A 168 -7.48 -22.85 -17.15
CA CYS A 168 -6.96 -22.32 -15.90
C CYS A 168 -7.35 -23.26 -14.75
N ARG A 169 -6.36 -23.79 -14.04
CA ARG A 169 -6.52 -24.64 -12.84
C ARG A 169 -6.22 -23.88 -11.56
N PHE A 170 -5.24 -23.00 -11.61
CA PHE A 170 -4.82 -22.16 -10.50
C PHE A 170 -4.63 -20.72 -10.97
N LEU A 171 -5.35 -19.80 -10.34
CA LEU A 171 -5.33 -18.37 -10.62
C LEU A 171 -4.75 -17.62 -9.43
N VAL A 172 -3.66 -16.89 -9.65
CA VAL A 172 -3.10 -15.98 -8.64
C VAL A 172 -3.60 -14.57 -8.90
N LEU A 173 -4.16 -13.94 -7.89
CA LEU A 173 -4.62 -12.55 -7.89
C LEU A 173 -3.79 -11.76 -6.88
N ASP A 174 -2.89 -10.89 -7.37
CA ASP A 174 -2.00 -10.08 -6.53
C ASP A 174 -2.59 -8.68 -6.34
N GLU A 175 -3.11 -8.41 -5.14
CA GLU A 175 -3.81 -7.17 -4.72
C GLU A 175 -4.91 -6.70 -5.71
N PRO A 176 -5.84 -7.56 -6.12
CA PRO A 176 -6.77 -7.25 -7.22
C PRO A 176 -7.81 -6.19 -6.86
N THR A 177 -8.01 -5.88 -5.58
CA THR A 177 -9.00 -4.92 -5.07
C THR A 177 -8.42 -3.52 -4.81
N ALA A 178 -7.09 -3.36 -4.90
CA ALA A 178 -6.44 -2.09 -4.57
C ALA A 178 -7.03 -0.86 -5.31
N PRO A 179 -7.34 -0.95 -6.63
CA PRO A 179 -7.91 0.17 -7.38
C PRO A 179 -9.44 0.21 -7.39
N LEU A 180 -10.13 -0.68 -6.65
CA LEU A 180 -11.58 -0.88 -6.77
C LEU A 180 -12.37 -0.19 -5.66
N SER A 181 -13.54 0.32 -6.01
CA SER A 181 -14.57 0.73 -5.05
C SER A 181 -15.19 -0.50 -4.36
N ASN A 182 -15.93 -0.27 -3.27
CA ASN A 182 -16.62 -1.35 -2.53
C ASN A 182 -17.60 -2.13 -3.42
N THR A 183 -18.30 -1.48 -4.34
CA THR A 183 -19.24 -2.13 -5.26
C THR A 183 -18.50 -3.01 -6.26
N GLU A 184 -17.41 -2.51 -6.83
CA GLU A 184 -16.57 -3.24 -7.78
C GLU A 184 -15.84 -4.41 -7.12
N THR A 185 -15.43 -4.27 -5.85
CA THR A 185 -14.86 -5.35 -5.04
C THR A 185 -15.85 -6.50 -4.87
N LYS A 186 -17.12 -6.21 -4.57
CA LYS A 186 -18.17 -7.25 -4.46
C LYS A 186 -18.39 -7.99 -5.78
N GLU A 187 -18.33 -7.27 -6.90
CA GLU A 187 -18.44 -7.89 -8.22
C GLU A 187 -17.24 -8.79 -8.53
N LEU A 188 -16.02 -8.36 -8.20
CA LEU A 188 -14.83 -9.21 -8.28
C LEU A 188 -14.99 -10.48 -7.42
N PHE A 189 -15.47 -10.35 -6.18
CA PHE A 189 -15.69 -11.48 -5.28
C PHE A 189 -16.71 -12.47 -5.85
N ARG A 190 -17.76 -12.00 -6.50
CA ARG A 190 -18.73 -12.84 -7.21
C ARG A 190 -18.03 -13.68 -8.29
N ILE A 191 -17.22 -13.02 -9.14
CA ILE A 191 -16.50 -13.70 -10.22
C ILE A 191 -15.51 -14.73 -9.66
N VAL A 192 -14.78 -14.39 -8.62
CA VAL A 192 -13.80 -15.30 -7.98
C VAL A 192 -14.50 -16.52 -7.37
N ARG A 193 -15.65 -16.33 -6.71
CA ARG A 193 -16.46 -17.45 -6.18
C ARG A 193 -16.99 -18.34 -7.31
N ASP A 194 -17.46 -17.75 -8.40
CA ASP A 194 -17.96 -18.52 -9.56
C ASP A 194 -16.84 -19.36 -10.19
N LEU A 195 -15.65 -18.80 -10.38
CA LEU A 195 -14.47 -19.52 -10.88
C LEU A 195 -14.08 -20.67 -9.96
N SER A 196 -14.09 -20.45 -8.65
CA SER A 196 -13.73 -21.50 -7.70
C SER A 196 -14.79 -22.60 -7.65
N GLN A 197 -16.05 -22.24 -7.41
CA GLN A 197 -17.11 -23.21 -7.12
C GLN A 197 -17.65 -23.91 -8.36
N ASN A 198 -17.81 -23.18 -9.47
CA ASN A 198 -18.45 -23.71 -10.69
C ASN A 198 -17.43 -24.23 -11.70
N GLU A 199 -16.24 -23.63 -11.78
CA GLU A 199 -15.20 -24.01 -12.74
C GLU A 199 -14.07 -24.83 -12.11
N ASN A 200 -14.11 -25.07 -10.80
CA ASN A 200 -13.10 -25.82 -10.04
C ASN A 200 -11.69 -25.20 -10.13
N VAL A 201 -11.59 -23.87 -10.28
CA VAL A 201 -10.31 -23.14 -10.27
C VAL A 201 -9.87 -22.91 -8.82
N GLY A 202 -8.62 -23.26 -8.50
CA GLY A 202 -8.02 -22.86 -7.23
C GLY A 202 -7.55 -21.41 -7.32
N VAL A 203 -8.00 -20.54 -6.41
CA VAL A 203 -7.62 -19.13 -6.44
C VAL A 203 -6.70 -18.79 -5.28
N ILE A 204 -5.51 -18.26 -5.56
CA ILE A 204 -4.61 -17.67 -4.56
C ILE A 204 -4.90 -16.16 -4.53
N PHE A 205 -5.44 -15.69 -3.42
CA PHE A 205 -5.85 -14.32 -3.24
C PHE A 205 -4.87 -13.60 -2.30
N ILE A 206 -4.13 -12.63 -2.84
CA ILE A 206 -3.17 -11.83 -2.08
C ILE A 206 -3.80 -10.47 -1.83
N SER A 207 -3.96 -10.09 -0.56
CA SER A 207 -4.43 -8.77 -0.16
C SER A 207 -3.83 -8.41 1.20
N HIS A 208 -3.65 -7.13 1.44
CA HIS A 208 -3.31 -6.61 2.77
C HIS A 208 -4.56 -6.22 3.58
N ARG A 209 -5.76 -6.28 2.98
CA ARG A 209 -7.04 -5.97 3.61
C ARG A 209 -7.63 -7.23 4.23
N LEU A 210 -7.43 -7.42 5.53
CA LEU A 210 -7.87 -8.62 6.24
C LEU A 210 -9.37 -8.90 6.09
N ASN A 211 -10.21 -7.86 6.13
CA ASN A 211 -11.66 -8.02 5.98
C ASN A 211 -12.03 -8.71 4.66
N GLU A 212 -11.32 -8.41 3.56
CA GLU A 212 -11.52 -9.05 2.27
C GLU A 212 -11.18 -10.55 2.33
N LEU A 213 -10.05 -10.89 2.96
CA LEU A 213 -9.62 -12.29 3.09
C LEU A 213 -10.59 -13.12 3.91
N PHE A 214 -11.09 -12.55 5.02
CA PHE A 214 -12.09 -13.22 5.86
C PHE A 214 -13.47 -13.33 5.19
N GLU A 215 -13.78 -12.48 4.22
CA GLU A 215 -15.04 -12.54 3.46
C GLU A 215 -15.03 -13.62 2.37
N ILE A 216 -13.87 -13.82 1.69
CA ILE A 216 -13.86 -14.62 0.46
C ILE A 216 -13.08 -15.94 0.57
N CYS A 217 -12.06 -16.03 1.45
CA CYS A 217 -11.14 -17.16 1.49
C CYS A 217 -11.55 -18.22 2.51
N GLU A 218 -11.25 -19.49 2.21
CA GLU A 218 -11.48 -20.62 3.11
C GLU A 218 -10.23 -20.99 3.94
N ASN A 219 -9.04 -20.74 3.39
CA ASN A 219 -7.76 -21.02 4.02
C ASN A 219 -6.82 -19.82 3.93
N ILE A 220 -5.85 -19.76 4.84
CA ILE A 220 -4.86 -18.70 4.87
C ILE A 220 -3.47 -19.24 5.15
N THR A 221 -2.51 -18.85 4.32
CA THR A 221 -1.08 -19.03 4.56
C THR A 221 -0.47 -17.68 4.94
N ILE A 222 0.21 -17.65 6.08
CA ILE A 222 0.84 -16.44 6.63
C ILE A 222 2.34 -16.55 6.45
N MET A 223 2.94 -15.58 5.76
CA MET A 223 4.38 -15.49 5.53
C MET A 223 5.03 -14.37 6.34
N LYS A 224 6.25 -14.64 6.81
CA LYS A 224 7.09 -13.64 7.48
C LYS A 224 8.56 -13.90 7.13
N ASP A 225 9.30 -12.84 6.78
CA ASP A 225 10.76 -12.87 6.55
C ASP A 225 11.22 -14.06 5.68
N GLY A 226 10.48 -14.33 4.58
CA GLY A 226 10.80 -15.40 3.62
C GLY A 226 10.43 -16.83 4.06
N THR A 227 9.67 -16.99 5.13
CA THR A 227 9.21 -18.30 5.65
C THR A 227 7.69 -18.33 5.83
N VAL A 228 7.08 -19.53 5.86
CA VAL A 228 5.68 -19.71 6.26
C VAL A 228 5.64 -19.87 7.77
N VAL A 229 4.88 -19.01 8.45
CA VAL A 229 4.71 -19.06 9.91
C VAL A 229 3.41 -19.74 10.34
N ALA A 230 2.41 -19.79 9.48
CA ALA A 230 1.18 -20.52 9.72
C ALA A 230 0.45 -20.85 8.40
N ASN A 231 -0.24 -22.00 8.41
CA ASN A 231 -1.25 -22.37 7.40
C ASN A 231 -2.49 -22.85 8.16
N LYS A 232 -3.64 -22.17 7.98
CA LYS A 232 -4.84 -22.40 8.78
C LYS A 232 -6.11 -22.27 7.95
N PRO A 233 -7.19 -22.97 8.31
CA PRO A 233 -8.52 -22.62 7.81
C PRO A 233 -8.97 -21.28 8.38
N ILE A 234 -9.74 -20.52 7.60
CA ILE A 234 -10.46 -19.34 8.07
C ILE A 234 -11.81 -19.82 8.62
N ASP A 235 -11.87 -19.92 9.93
CA ASP A 235 -13.06 -20.33 10.67
C ASP A 235 -13.36 -19.36 11.83
N ASN A 236 -14.39 -19.64 12.61
CA ASN A 236 -14.78 -18.79 13.74
C ASN A 236 -13.72 -18.68 14.87
N ASN A 237 -12.69 -19.51 14.86
CA ASN A 237 -11.62 -19.50 15.87
C ASN A 237 -10.44 -18.60 15.44
N LEU A 238 -10.32 -18.27 14.14
CA LEU A 238 -9.29 -17.41 13.62
C LEU A 238 -9.78 -15.96 13.56
N THR A 239 -9.13 -15.08 14.30
CA THR A 239 -9.47 -13.65 14.29
C THR A 239 -8.47 -12.83 13.49
N PRO A 240 -8.89 -11.67 12.91
CA PRO A 240 -7.95 -10.74 12.26
C PRO A 240 -6.77 -10.35 13.16
N LYS A 241 -7.01 -10.17 14.47
CA LYS A 241 -5.97 -9.89 15.46
C LYS A 241 -4.89 -10.98 15.50
N GLN A 242 -5.30 -12.23 15.57
CA GLN A 242 -4.37 -13.37 15.58
C GLN A 242 -3.55 -13.47 14.29
N VAL A 243 -4.16 -13.18 13.12
CA VAL A 243 -3.44 -13.15 11.85
C VAL A 243 -2.34 -12.08 11.88
N VAL A 244 -2.66 -10.87 12.36
CA VAL A 244 -1.67 -9.79 12.52
C VAL A 244 -0.55 -10.18 13.49
N GLU A 245 -0.87 -10.79 14.62
CA GLU A 245 0.13 -11.28 15.60
C GLU A 245 1.11 -12.27 14.96
N MET A 246 0.59 -13.22 14.17
CA MET A 246 1.42 -14.17 13.43
C MET A 246 2.29 -13.50 12.36
N MET A 247 1.75 -12.52 11.63
CA MET A 247 2.51 -11.73 10.65
C MET A 247 3.66 -10.95 11.29
N LEU A 248 3.42 -10.36 12.46
CA LEU A 248 4.40 -9.55 13.20
C LEU A 248 5.36 -10.44 14.02
N GLY A 249 4.94 -11.64 14.43
CA GLY A 249 5.68 -12.53 15.33
C GLY A 249 5.76 -12.02 16.76
N ARG A 250 4.85 -11.11 17.15
CA ARG A 250 4.69 -10.57 18.51
C ARG A 250 3.20 -10.39 18.81
N LYS A 251 2.83 -10.40 20.09
CA LYS A 251 1.45 -10.09 20.48
C LYS A 251 1.08 -8.68 20.04
N PHE A 252 -0.13 -8.56 19.54
CA PHE A 252 -0.71 -7.30 19.09
C PHE A 252 -1.48 -6.70 20.26
N ASP A 253 -0.75 -6.13 21.25
CA ASP A 253 -1.37 -5.64 22.47
C ASP A 253 -2.11 -4.31 22.27
N ASP A 254 -1.68 -3.46 21.31
CA ASP A 254 -2.41 -2.25 20.92
C ASP A 254 -2.26 -1.98 19.43
N ARG A 255 -3.38 -1.80 18.73
CA ARG A 255 -3.38 -1.35 17.31
C ARG A 255 -2.68 -0.02 17.15
N TYR A 256 -2.74 0.78 18.19
CA TYR A 256 -2.22 2.13 18.24
C TYR A 256 -1.48 2.31 19.56
N PRO A 257 -0.14 2.39 19.57
CA PRO A 257 0.65 2.57 20.80
C PRO A 257 0.55 4.02 21.29
N LYS A 258 -0.68 4.44 21.63
CA LYS A 258 -0.89 5.76 22.21
C LYS A 258 -0.29 5.77 23.61
N LYS A 259 0.64 6.69 23.83
CA LYS A 259 1.25 6.94 25.12
C LYS A 259 0.50 8.08 25.81
N GLU A 260 0.32 7.98 27.13
CA GLU A 260 -0.14 9.10 27.92
C GLU A 260 1.01 10.12 28.05
N ILE A 261 0.85 11.26 27.40
CA ILE A 261 1.84 12.34 27.38
C ILE A 261 1.21 13.57 28.03
N GLU A 262 1.97 14.24 28.87
CA GLU A 262 1.54 15.53 29.44
C GLU A 262 1.53 16.60 28.34
N ILE A 263 0.34 17.08 27.99
CA ILE A 263 0.14 18.12 26.98
C ILE A 263 0.51 19.46 27.56
N GLY A 264 1.46 20.14 26.93
CA GLY A 264 1.98 21.41 27.38
C GLY A 264 1.23 22.65 26.85
N GLU A 265 1.92 23.76 26.79
CA GLU A 265 1.43 25.03 26.25
C GLU A 265 1.20 24.99 24.74
N VAL A 266 0.41 25.94 24.23
CA VAL A 266 0.16 26.08 22.77
C VAL A 266 1.47 26.36 22.06
N LEU A 267 1.80 25.53 21.08
CA LEU A 267 3.03 25.61 20.28
C LEU A 267 2.78 26.25 18.92
N LEU A 268 1.72 25.80 18.20
CA LEU A 268 1.32 26.36 16.92
C LEU A 268 -0.10 26.90 17.03
N GLU A 269 -0.33 28.10 16.49
CA GLU A 269 -1.66 28.72 16.31
C GLU A 269 -1.85 29.05 14.85
N VAL A 270 -3.02 28.70 14.31
CA VAL A 270 -3.45 29.00 12.95
C VAL A 270 -4.78 29.73 13.05
N GLU A 271 -4.89 30.93 12.50
CA GLU A 271 -6.07 31.77 12.55
C GLU A 271 -6.49 32.21 11.14
N GLY A 272 -7.72 31.89 10.76
CA GLY A 272 -8.34 32.34 9.54
C GLY A 272 -7.56 32.01 8.26
N LEU A 273 -6.93 30.83 8.19
CA LEU A 273 -6.08 30.43 7.07
C LEU A 273 -6.93 30.19 5.81
N HIS A 274 -6.54 30.87 4.71
CA HIS A 274 -7.09 30.63 3.38
C HIS A 274 -5.98 30.31 2.39
N GLU A 275 -6.20 29.32 1.55
CA GLU A 275 -5.38 29.06 0.38
C GLU A 275 -5.85 29.92 -0.80
N LYS A 276 -4.94 30.25 -1.72
CA LYS A 276 -5.19 31.21 -2.79
C LYS A 276 -6.24 30.74 -3.80
N GLU A 277 -6.31 29.45 -4.11
CA GLU A 277 -7.23 28.86 -5.10
C GLU A 277 -8.57 28.44 -4.47
N GLY A 278 -8.70 28.60 -3.13
CA GLY A 278 -9.94 28.38 -2.40
C GLY A 278 -10.15 26.92 -1.94
N SER A 279 -9.12 26.11 -1.98
CA SER A 279 -9.16 24.73 -1.46
C SER A 279 -9.14 24.64 0.08
N VAL A 280 -8.67 25.71 0.76
CA VAL A 280 -8.72 25.88 2.22
C VAL A 280 -9.40 27.21 2.53
N LYS A 281 -10.45 27.18 3.37
CA LYS A 281 -11.36 28.30 3.61
C LYS A 281 -11.49 28.55 5.12
N ASN A 282 -10.95 29.69 5.58
CA ASN A 282 -11.11 30.18 6.96
C ASN A 282 -10.77 29.13 8.06
N VAL A 283 -9.67 28.39 7.88
CA VAL A 283 -9.27 27.34 8.81
C VAL A 283 -8.57 27.93 10.01
N SER A 284 -9.04 27.58 11.21
CA SER A 284 -8.44 27.97 12.50
C SER A 284 -8.31 26.76 13.41
N PHE A 285 -7.13 26.56 13.99
CA PHE A 285 -6.84 25.51 14.97
C PHE A 285 -5.55 25.80 15.71
N ASN A 286 -5.26 25.01 16.74
CA ASN A 286 -3.98 25.07 17.45
C ASN A 286 -3.42 23.68 17.73
N VAL A 287 -2.11 23.63 18.03
CA VAL A 287 -1.38 22.42 18.44
C VAL A 287 -0.55 22.77 19.67
N ARG A 288 -0.58 21.91 20.68
CA ARG A 288 0.21 22.08 21.92
C ARG A 288 1.47 21.23 21.90
N LYS A 289 2.41 21.54 22.79
CA LYS A 289 3.60 20.69 22.99
C LYS A 289 3.19 19.30 23.44
N GLY A 290 3.77 18.28 22.80
CA GLY A 290 3.48 16.89 23.11
C GLY A 290 2.12 16.41 22.62
N GLU A 291 1.35 17.22 21.90
CA GLU A 291 0.03 16.91 21.42
C GLU A 291 0.05 16.33 20.00
N ILE A 292 -0.79 15.34 19.76
CA ILE A 292 -1.09 14.80 18.45
C ILE A 292 -2.52 15.22 18.09
N ILE A 293 -2.67 16.20 17.19
CA ILE A 293 -3.99 16.52 16.64
C ILE A 293 -4.26 15.74 15.36
N GLY A 294 -5.49 15.24 15.22
CA GLY A 294 -6.01 14.66 14.00
C GLY A 294 -6.58 15.75 13.08
N ILE A 295 -6.32 15.66 11.78
CA ILE A 295 -7.09 16.34 10.74
C ILE A 295 -7.83 15.25 9.98
N SER A 296 -9.10 15.02 10.32
CA SER A 296 -9.93 13.98 9.73
C SER A 296 -10.83 14.53 8.63
N GLY A 297 -11.21 13.67 7.69
CA GLY A 297 -12.11 14.02 6.60
C GLY A 297 -11.99 13.05 5.42
N LEU A 298 -13.00 13.01 4.56
CA LEU A 298 -12.97 12.17 3.37
C LEU A 298 -11.92 12.64 2.36
N VAL A 299 -11.67 11.81 1.34
CA VAL A 299 -10.81 12.19 0.21
C VAL A 299 -11.42 13.42 -0.48
N GLY A 300 -10.60 14.44 -0.73
CA GLY A 300 -11.05 15.71 -1.31
C GLY A 300 -11.58 16.75 -0.30
N ALA A 301 -11.53 16.47 1.02
CA ALA A 301 -11.97 17.44 2.04
C ALA A 301 -11.05 18.66 2.21
N GLY A 302 -9.86 18.68 1.57
CA GLY A 302 -8.90 19.78 1.66
C GLY A 302 -7.73 19.55 2.65
N LYS A 303 -7.57 18.32 3.20
CA LYS A 303 -6.52 17.98 4.18
C LYS A 303 -5.11 18.18 3.63
N THR A 304 -4.82 17.60 2.47
CA THR A 304 -3.51 17.70 1.79
C THR A 304 -3.20 19.17 1.43
N GLU A 305 -4.19 19.91 0.97
CA GLU A 305 -4.06 21.33 0.63
C GLU A 305 -3.78 22.15 1.90
N LEU A 306 -4.40 21.83 3.03
CA LEU A 306 -4.11 22.46 4.32
C LEU A 306 -2.65 22.16 4.73
N CYS A 307 -2.21 20.91 4.71
CA CYS A 307 -0.84 20.51 5.03
C CYS A 307 0.18 21.24 4.14
N LYS A 308 -0.07 21.31 2.84
CA LYS A 308 0.77 22.02 1.86
C LYS A 308 0.78 23.54 2.05
N THR A 309 -0.36 24.13 2.44
CA THR A 309 -0.46 25.56 2.71
C THR A 309 0.32 25.95 3.96
N LEU A 310 0.18 25.17 5.04
CA LEU A 310 0.96 25.35 6.28
C LEU A 310 2.47 25.27 6.03
N PHE A 311 2.90 24.41 5.12
CA PHE A 311 4.30 24.22 4.77
C PHE A 311 4.81 25.17 3.68
N GLY A 312 3.94 26.00 3.11
CA GLY A 312 4.29 26.96 2.05
C GLY A 312 4.54 26.34 0.69
N ALA A 313 4.09 25.09 0.46
CA ALA A 313 4.06 24.45 -0.86
C ALA A 313 2.88 24.96 -1.69
N MET A 314 1.78 25.36 -1.04
CA MET A 314 0.68 26.12 -1.62
C MET A 314 0.64 27.54 -1.04
N LYS A 315 0.11 28.49 -1.81
CA LYS A 315 0.14 29.92 -1.41
C LYS A 315 -1.02 30.26 -0.47
N GLN A 316 -0.67 30.71 0.71
CA GLN A 316 -1.60 31.38 1.63
C GLN A 316 -2.06 32.72 1.03
N SER A 317 -3.36 33.01 1.11
CA SER A 317 -3.96 34.28 0.70
C SER A 317 -4.35 35.16 1.88
N GLN A 318 -4.82 34.56 2.98
CA GLN A 318 -5.24 35.23 4.22
C GLN A 318 -4.94 34.37 5.43
N GLY A 319 -5.03 34.96 6.61
CA GLY A 319 -4.82 34.30 7.89
C GLY A 319 -3.42 34.52 8.47
N GLU A 320 -3.21 34.05 9.68
CA GLU A 320 -1.94 34.13 10.40
C GLU A 320 -1.55 32.78 10.99
N ILE A 321 -0.25 32.50 10.97
CA ILE A 321 0.33 31.31 11.59
C ILE A 321 1.37 31.79 12.62
N ARG A 322 1.27 31.33 13.86
CA ARG A 322 2.22 31.66 14.94
C ARG A 322 2.85 30.40 15.50
N LEU A 323 4.14 30.42 15.77
CA LEU A 323 4.87 29.37 16.50
C LEU A 323 5.41 29.94 17.80
N SER A 324 5.04 29.36 18.93
CA SER A 324 5.37 29.88 20.28
C SER A 324 5.06 31.37 20.43
N GLY A 325 3.88 31.80 19.96
CA GLY A 325 3.37 33.18 19.98
C GLY A 325 4.04 34.13 18.98
N LYS A 326 5.02 33.67 18.15
CA LYS A 326 5.69 34.50 17.15
C LYS A 326 5.11 34.24 15.76
N PRO A 327 4.75 35.29 14.99
CA PRO A 327 4.23 35.13 13.65
C PRO A 327 5.26 34.49 12.70
N LEU A 328 4.86 33.49 11.96
CA LEU A 328 5.67 32.85 10.93
C LEU A 328 5.47 33.57 9.59
N LYS A 329 6.56 33.72 8.85
CA LYS A 329 6.53 34.21 7.46
C LYS A 329 6.87 33.07 6.51
N ILE A 330 5.86 32.28 6.18
CA ILE A 330 6.01 31.12 5.32
C ILE A 330 5.72 31.54 3.88
N THR A 331 6.75 31.60 3.04
CA THR A 331 6.64 31.99 1.63
C THR A 331 6.91 30.83 0.68
N ASN A 332 7.57 29.79 1.18
CA ASN A 332 7.93 28.58 0.44
C ASN A 332 8.37 27.50 1.45
N PRO A 333 8.54 26.23 1.02
CA PRO A 333 8.96 25.12 1.89
C PRO A 333 10.29 25.38 2.63
N PHE A 334 11.25 26.01 1.99
CA PHE A 334 12.53 26.31 2.62
C PHE A 334 12.34 27.25 3.84
N SER A 335 11.48 28.27 3.72
CA SER A 335 11.17 29.16 4.83
C SER A 335 10.42 28.45 5.96
N ALA A 336 9.58 27.47 5.67
CA ALA A 336 8.90 26.64 6.67
C ALA A 336 9.89 25.79 7.48
N VAL A 337 10.81 25.10 6.79
CA VAL A 337 11.88 24.30 7.43
C VAL A 337 12.73 25.15 8.36
N LYS A 338 13.15 26.34 7.92
CA LYS A 338 13.96 27.26 8.74
C LYS A 338 13.21 27.81 9.96
N GLN A 339 11.89 27.73 9.96
CA GLN A 339 11.01 28.17 11.06
C GLN A 339 10.47 26.98 11.88
N GLY A 340 11.06 25.78 11.75
CA GLY A 340 10.78 24.64 12.61
C GLY A 340 9.59 23.79 12.18
N LEU A 341 9.15 23.86 10.91
CA LEU A 341 8.09 22.97 10.39
C LEU A 341 8.68 21.84 9.55
N ALA A 342 8.10 20.65 9.67
CA ALA A 342 8.39 19.47 8.87
C ALA A 342 7.13 18.99 8.16
N LEU A 343 7.24 18.48 6.91
CA LEU A 343 6.14 17.90 6.17
C LEU A 343 6.52 16.52 5.61
N VAL A 344 5.75 15.51 5.98
CA VAL A 344 5.74 14.21 5.31
C VAL A 344 4.53 14.20 4.39
N PRO A 345 4.69 14.28 3.06
CA PRO A 345 3.59 14.39 2.13
C PRO A 345 2.96 13.03 1.84
N GLU A 346 1.69 13.03 1.41
CA GLU A 346 0.94 11.85 0.99
C GLU A 346 1.65 11.08 -0.13
N GLU A 347 2.07 11.78 -1.21
CA GLU A 347 2.76 11.19 -2.36
C GLU A 347 4.28 11.11 -2.13
N ARG A 348 4.71 10.25 -1.19
CA ARG A 348 6.13 10.16 -0.77
C ARG A 348 7.12 10.01 -1.93
N ARG A 349 6.78 9.22 -2.97
CA ARG A 349 7.71 8.94 -4.08
C ARG A 349 7.90 10.14 -5.02
N LYS A 350 6.92 11.02 -5.10
CA LYS A 350 6.97 12.24 -5.93
C LYS A 350 7.51 13.44 -5.16
N GLU A 351 7.09 13.58 -3.89
CA GLU A 351 7.29 14.80 -3.11
C GLU A 351 8.13 14.58 -1.85
N GLY A 352 8.16 13.35 -1.33
CA GLY A 352 8.73 13.04 -0.02
C GLY A 352 10.19 12.56 -0.05
N ILE A 353 10.62 11.86 -1.09
CA ILE A 353 11.94 11.21 -1.20
C ILE A 353 12.53 11.35 -2.59
N LEU A 354 13.86 11.35 -2.65
CA LEU A 354 14.65 11.29 -3.88
C LEU A 354 14.90 9.83 -4.22
N VAL A 355 14.03 9.23 -5.03
CA VAL A 355 13.99 7.76 -5.25
C VAL A 355 15.25 7.20 -5.91
N GLU A 356 15.94 7.99 -6.74
CA GLU A 356 17.16 7.62 -7.44
C GLU A 356 18.43 7.86 -6.60
N ASP A 357 18.30 8.47 -5.42
CA ASP A 357 19.41 8.78 -4.53
C ASP A 357 19.52 7.76 -3.38
N PRO A 358 20.71 7.63 -2.77
CA PRO A 358 20.93 6.74 -1.64
C PRO A 358 20.23 7.22 -0.38
N VAL A 359 20.04 6.28 0.57
CA VAL A 359 19.38 6.54 1.85
C VAL A 359 20.02 7.70 2.60
N TYR A 360 21.37 7.75 2.68
CA TYR A 360 22.05 8.83 3.41
C TYR A 360 21.73 10.22 2.83
N ALA A 361 21.70 10.37 1.51
CA ALA A 361 21.42 11.64 0.86
C ALA A 361 19.95 12.08 1.06
N ASN A 362 19.02 11.13 1.11
CA ASN A 362 17.64 11.41 1.47
C ASN A 362 17.50 11.89 2.91
N LEU A 363 18.17 11.21 3.85
CA LEU A 363 18.08 11.55 5.28
C LEU A 363 18.66 12.92 5.59
N SER A 364 19.71 13.34 4.91
CA SER A 364 20.36 14.65 5.12
C SER A 364 19.73 15.80 4.34
N ALA A 365 18.88 15.52 3.34
CA ALA A 365 18.40 16.49 2.34
C ALA A 365 17.79 17.78 2.93
N THR A 366 17.16 17.71 4.11
CA THR A 366 16.51 18.86 4.78
C THR A 366 17.47 19.64 5.69
N SER A 367 18.71 19.16 5.88
CA SER A 367 19.66 19.67 6.88
C SER A 367 21.10 19.68 6.37
N LEU A 368 21.31 19.88 5.06
CA LEU A 368 22.65 19.87 4.44
C LEU A 368 23.60 20.90 5.02
N ASP A 369 23.09 22.02 5.55
CA ASP A 369 23.87 23.03 6.24
C ASP A 369 24.61 22.47 7.47
N LYS A 370 24.05 21.48 8.17
CA LYS A 370 24.70 20.79 9.31
C LYS A 370 25.97 20.03 8.89
N TYR A 371 26.07 19.64 7.65
CA TYR A 371 27.19 18.87 7.07
C TYR A 371 28.08 19.71 6.16
N SER A 372 27.77 21.02 6.00
CA SER A 372 28.54 21.93 5.14
C SER A 372 29.82 22.40 5.83
N LYS A 373 30.95 22.25 5.12
CA LYS A 373 32.26 22.83 5.46
C LYS A 373 32.48 24.17 4.74
N LYS A 374 33.64 24.78 4.94
CA LYS A 374 34.04 25.98 4.19
C LYS A 374 33.88 25.77 2.68
N PHE A 375 33.40 26.80 1.99
CA PHE A 375 33.09 26.79 0.55
C PHE A 375 31.95 25.82 0.13
N SER A 376 31.01 25.54 1.03
CA SER A 376 29.83 24.68 0.77
C SER A 376 30.17 23.23 0.39
N PHE A 377 31.36 22.74 0.72
CA PHE A 377 31.69 21.32 0.56
C PHE A 377 30.99 20.51 1.65
N ILE A 378 30.28 19.44 1.25
CA ILE A 378 29.60 18.55 2.18
C ILE A 378 30.58 17.51 2.75
N ASP A 379 30.58 17.35 4.07
CA ASP A 379 31.27 16.26 4.76
C ASP A 379 30.49 14.97 4.62
N LYS A 380 30.76 14.21 3.56
CA LYS A 380 30.09 12.92 3.28
C LYS A 380 30.27 11.89 4.41
N ASN A 381 31.34 11.95 5.18
CA ASN A 381 31.57 11.01 6.27
C ASN A 381 30.65 11.33 7.46
N ALA A 382 30.52 12.61 7.82
CA ALA A 382 29.59 13.05 8.85
C ALA A 382 28.12 12.80 8.44
N GLU A 383 27.78 13.08 7.18
CA GLU A 383 26.47 12.80 6.59
C GLU A 383 26.09 11.31 6.69
N LYS A 384 27.00 10.42 6.28
CA LYS A 384 26.79 8.96 6.36
C LYS A 384 26.74 8.44 7.79
N ALA A 385 27.52 9.02 8.70
CA ALA A 385 27.49 8.65 10.11
C ALA A 385 26.13 8.97 10.74
N ALA A 386 25.61 10.19 10.54
CA ALA A 386 24.26 10.55 10.99
C ALA A 386 23.16 9.68 10.36
N ALA A 387 23.29 9.36 9.08
CA ALA A 387 22.34 8.46 8.41
C ALA A 387 22.31 7.07 9.04
N LYS A 388 23.47 6.51 9.44
CA LYS A 388 23.54 5.21 10.13
C LYS A 388 22.84 5.24 11.48
N GLU A 389 22.94 6.31 12.22
CA GLU A 389 22.22 6.49 13.49
C GLU A 389 20.70 6.47 13.27
N ILE A 390 20.19 7.23 12.30
CA ILE A 390 18.76 7.26 11.96
C ILE A 390 18.28 5.89 11.42
N ILE A 391 19.09 5.22 10.58
CA ILE A 391 18.76 3.87 10.09
C ILE A 391 18.58 2.91 11.26
N ALA A 392 19.47 2.96 12.26
CA ALA A 392 19.38 2.10 13.43
C ALA A 392 18.21 2.49 14.34
N ASP A 393 18.00 3.79 14.60
CA ASP A 393 16.93 4.28 15.47
C ASP A 393 15.53 3.97 14.91
N LEU A 394 15.33 4.13 13.62
CA LEU A 394 14.06 3.83 12.95
C LEU A 394 13.92 2.37 12.50
N GLY A 395 14.93 1.54 12.67
CA GLY A 395 14.94 0.16 12.19
C GLY A 395 14.68 0.10 10.68
N ILE A 396 15.34 0.96 9.88
CA ILE A 396 15.22 0.95 8.41
C ILE A 396 15.94 -0.30 7.90
N LYS A 397 15.20 -1.23 7.31
CA LYS A 397 15.76 -2.45 6.72
C LYS A 397 16.45 -2.10 5.39
N THR A 398 17.77 -1.92 5.44
CA THR A 398 18.63 -1.62 4.30
C THR A 398 20.00 -2.29 4.48
N PRO A 399 20.65 -2.80 3.39
CA PRO A 399 22.00 -3.36 3.48
C PRO A 399 23.05 -2.34 3.91
N SER A 400 22.89 -1.06 3.55
CA SER A 400 23.77 0.03 3.92
C SER A 400 23.11 1.40 3.69
N GLU A 401 23.72 2.45 4.23
CA GLU A 401 23.33 3.84 3.96
C GLU A 401 23.48 4.26 2.48
N ASN A 402 24.26 3.49 1.70
CA ASN A 402 24.48 3.77 0.28
C ASN A 402 23.43 3.14 -0.66
N GLN A 403 22.51 2.33 -0.11
CA GLN A 403 21.45 1.70 -0.88
C GLN A 403 20.53 2.75 -1.52
N LEU A 404 20.19 2.60 -2.80
CA LEU A 404 19.21 3.48 -3.44
C LEU A 404 17.82 3.28 -2.86
N VAL A 405 17.13 4.39 -2.57
CA VAL A 405 15.81 4.36 -1.91
C VAL A 405 14.76 3.63 -2.74
N LYS A 406 14.84 3.66 -4.08
CA LYS A 406 13.93 2.91 -4.97
C LYS A 406 13.93 1.40 -4.73
N LEU A 407 15.01 0.84 -4.17
CA LEU A 407 15.16 -0.59 -3.90
C LEU A 407 14.60 -1.00 -2.52
N LEU A 408 14.17 -0.04 -1.70
CA LEU A 408 13.56 -0.30 -0.41
C LEU A 408 12.07 -0.63 -0.56
N SER A 409 11.53 -1.40 0.40
CA SER A 409 10.08 -1.59 0.54
C SER A 409 9.36 -0.27 0.85
N GLY A 410 8.05 -0.21 0.58
CA GLY A 410 7.23 0.98 0.84
C GLY A 410 7.32 1.48 2.29
N GLY A 411 7.27 0.59 3.27
CA GLY A 411 7.43 0.94 4.69
C GLY A 411 8.81 1.53 5.02
N ASN A 412 9.89 0.98 4.44
CA ASN A 412 11.24 1.53 4.63
C ASN A 412 11.42 2.88 3.91
N GLN A 413 10.82 3.07 2.72
CA GLN A 413 10.76 4.37 2.05
C GLN A 413 10.04 5.41 2.92
N GLN A 414 8.94 5.01 3.60
CA GLN A 414 8.21 5.88 4.51
C GLN A 414 9.06 6.27 5.74
N LYS A 415 9.77 5.30 6.32
CA LYS A 415 10.73 5.57 7.41
C LYS A 415 11.83 6.55 6.99
N VAL A 416 12.32 6.47 5.76
CA VAL A 416 13.26 7.45 5.18
C VAL A 416 12.61 8.83 5.05
N ALA A 417 11.36 8.89 4.55
CA ALA A 417 10.63 10.14 4.39
C ALA A 417 10.36 10.87 5.72
N VAL A 418 10.12 10.13 6.80
CA VAL A 418 9.99 10.70 8.15
C VAL A 418 11.37 10.98 8.76
N GLY A 419 12.32 10.05 8.60
CA GLY A 419 13.66 10.10 9.20
C GLY A 419 14.47 11.35 8.83
N LYS A 420 14.31 11.87 7.61
CA LYS A 420 14.98 13.11 7.18
C LYS A 420 14.63 14.31 8.08
N TRP A 421 13.45 14.30 8.70
CA TRP A 421 12.98 15.36 9.56
C TRP A 421 13.49 15.25 11.00
N LEU A 422 13.92 14.07 11.45
CA LEU A 422 14.56 13.92 12.76
C LEU A 422 15.89 14.68 12.82
N ILE A 423 16.64 14.70 11.72
CA ILE A 423 17.89 15.47 11.62
C ILE A 423 17.61 16.96 11.65
N SER A 424 16.48 17.44 11.11
CA SER A 424 16.14 18.86 11.11
C SER A 424 15.74 19.38 12.49
N ASP A 425 15.28 18.49 13.38
CA ASP A 425 14.80 18.82 14.73
C ASP A 425 13.66 19.86 14.71
N ALA A 426 12.66 19.62 13.84
CA ALA A 426 11.50 20.49 13.73
C ALA A 426 10.68 20.53 15.04
N ASP A 427 9.95 21.62 15.26
CA ASP A 427 9.03 21.77 16.40
C ASP A 427 7.65 21.23 16.08
N ILE A 428 7.21 21.35 14.82
CA ILE A 428 5.92 20.85 14.30
C ILE A 428 6.14 19.86 13.18
N TYR A 429 5.54 18.69 13.31
CA TYR A 429 5.52 17.64 12.30
C TYR A 429 4.14 17.53 11.66
N ILE A 430 4.04 17.86 10.39
CA ILE A 430 2.84 17.73 9.57
C ILE A 430 2.96 16.40 8.82
N LEU A 431 2.06 15.47 9.07
CA LEU A 431 2.06 14.11 8.53
C LEU A 431 0.78 13.92 7.71
N ASP A 432 0.90 13.95 6.39
CA ASP A 432 -0.20 13.82 5.46
C ASP A 432 -0.29 12.38 4.96
N GLU A 433 -1.32 11.64 5.39
CA GLU A 433 -1.55 10.22 5.09
C GLU A 433 -0.29 9.35 5.25
N PRO A 434 0.45 9.44 6.38
CA PRO A 434 1.80 8.87 6.49
C PRO A 434 1.82 7.34 6.45
N THR A 435 0.69 6.69 6.61
CA THR A 435 0.52 5.23 6.61
C THR A 435 -0.04 4.70 5.29
N LYS A 436 -0.34 5.58 4.32
CA LYS A 436 -0.91 5.18 3.03
C LYS A 436 0.04 4.28 2.25
N GLY A 437 -0.46 3.11 1.84
CA GLY A 437 0.30 2.14 1.05
C GLY A 437 1.47 1.51 1.78
N VAL A 438 1.39 1.39 3.12
CA VAL A 438 2.33 0.62 3.93
C VAL A 438 1.61 -0.54 4.62
N ASP A 439 2.33 -1.59 4.94
CA ASP A 439 1.78 -2.75 5.63
C ASP A 439 1.55 -2.48 7.14
N VAL A 440 0.80 -3.39 7.78
CA VAL A 440 0.41 -3.26 9.19
C VAL A 440 1.61 -3.11 10.13
N GLY A 441 2.72 -3.82 9.85
CA GLY A 441 3.93 -3.73 10.67
C GLY A 441 4.59 -2.36 10.56
N ALA A 442 4.71 -1.86 9.33
CA ALA A 442 5.26 -0.53 9.09
C ALA A 442 4.36 0.59 9.63
N LYS A 443 3.01 0.44 9.59
CA LYS A 443 2.08 1.37 10.25
C LYS A 443 2.38 1.49 11.75
N GLN A 444 2.55 0.35 12.44
CA GLN A 444 2.85 0.35 13.86
C GLN A 444 4.18 1.06 14.18
N ASP A 445 5.23 0.77 13.41
CA ASP A 445 6.52 1.44 13.58
C ASP A 445 6.42 2.98 13.41
N ILE A 446 5.56 3.43 12.48
CA ILE A 446 5.28 4.86 12.26
C ILE A 446 4.54 5.46 13.47
N PHE A 447 3.54 4.78 14.01
CA PHE A 447 2.82 5.24 15.20
C PHE A 447 3.71 5.31 16.43
N GLU A 448 4.59 4.32 16.65
CA GLU A 448 5.60 4.33 17.71
C GLU A 448 6.55 5.54 17.58
N LEU A 449 6.95 5.86 16.34
CA LEU A 449 7.78 7.03 16.06
C LEU A 449 7.04 8.33 16.36
N ILE A 450 5.79 8.46 15.94
CA ILE A 450 4.94 9.63 16.23
C ILE A 450 4.80 9.83 17.74
N GLY A 451 4.54 8.77 18.49
CA GLY A 451 4.48 8.80 19.95
C GLY A 451 5.79 9.27 20.59
N ARG A 452 6.96 8.81 20.08
CA ARG A 452 8.27 9.30 20.56
C ARG A 452 8.49 10.79 20.27
N LEU A 453 8.07 11.28 19.10
CA LEU A 453 8.17 12.71 18.78
C LEU A 453 7.31 13.55 19.73
N ALA A 454 6.10 13.11 20.04
CA ALA A 454 5.23 13.77 20.99
C ALA A 454 5.82 13.76 22.41
N GLU A 455 6.43 12.65 22.88
CA GLU A 455 7.17 12.58 24.16
C GLU A 455 8.33 13.58 24.23
N MET A 456 8.97 13.88 23.09
CA MET A 456 10.01 14.91 23.00
C MET A 456 9.46 16.34 23.01
N GLY A 457 8.15 16.52 23.21
CA GLY A 457 7.48 17.82 23.25
C GLY A 457 7.22 18.43 21.86
N LYS A 458 7.31 17.64 20.78
CA LYS A 458 6.97 18.11 19.43
C LYS A 458 5.46 18.17 19.25
N GLY A 459 4.96 19.14 18.48
CA GLY A 459 3.56 19.19 18.06
C GLY A 459 3.35 18.39 16.78
N ILE A 460 2.32 17.55 16.77
CA ILE A 460 2.05 16.65 15.64
C ILE A 460 0.69 16.98 15.02
N ILE A 461 0.67 17.19 13.71
CA ILE A 461 -0.53 17.30 12.89
C ILE A 461 -0.62 16.02 12.04
N TYR A 462 -1.59 15.17 12.34
CA TYR A 462 -1.80 13.89 11.69
C TYR A 462 -3.05 13.95 10.80
N ALA A 463 -2.87 14.11 9.49
CA ALA A 463 -3.96 14.12 8.53
C ALA A 463 -4.22 12.72 7.99
N SER A 464 -5.45 12.20 8.12
CA SER A 464 -5.82 10.89 7.59
C SER A 464 -7.31 10.81 7.22
N CYS A 465 -7.61 10.00 6.20
CA CYS A 465 -8.98 9.58 5.88
C CYS A 465 -9.36 8.25 6.61
N GLU A 466 -8.41 7.57 7.24
CA GLU A 466 -8.66 6.37 8.05
C GLU A 466 -9.05 6.78 9.47
N PHE A 467 -10.36 6.86 9.77
CA PHE A 467 -10.87 7.30 11.07
C PHE A 467 -10.35 6.46 12.25
N GLY A 468 -10.16 5.15 12.03
CA GLY A 468 -9.57 4.27 13.04
C GLY A 468 -8.15 4.67 13.45
N GLU A 469 -7.34 5.28 12.54
CA GLU A 469 -6.02 5.81 12.87
C GLU A 469 -6.13 7.08 13.71
N ILE A 470 -7.02 8.01 13.32
CA ILE A 470 -7.30 9.24 14.07
C ILE A 470 -7.70 8.90 15.51
N LEU A 471 -8.69 8.00 15.68
CA LEU A 471 -9.18 7.57 17.00
C LEU A 471 -8.10 6.84 17.81
N GLY A 472 -7.16 6.20 17.14
CA GLY A 472 -6.13 5.40 17.80
C GLY A 472 -4.94 6.20 18.33
N ILE A 473 -4.56 7.31 17.70
CA ILE A 473 -3.31 8.02 18.03
C ILE A 473 -3.51 9.48 18.44
N ALA A 474 -4.55 10.17 17.95
CA ALA A 474 -4.75 11.58 18.25
C ALA A 474 -5.27 11.82 19.68
N ASP A 475 -5.08 13.01 20.19
CA ASP A 475 -5.65 13.50 21.46
C ASP A 475 -7.00 14.16 21.21
N ARG A 476 -7.10 14.98 20.17
CA ARG A 476 -8.31 15.57 19.63
C ARG A 476 -8.22 15.66 18.12
N THR A 477 -9.34 15.88 17.44
CA THR A 477 -9.37 15.97 15.98
C THR A 477 -10.22 17.15 15.50
N TYR A 478 -9.76 17.73 14.40
CA TYR A 478 -10.50 18.69 13.61
C TYR A 478 -11.04 18.00 12.37
N VAL A 479 -12.36 18.02 12.18
CA VAL A 479 -13.01 17.38 11.04
C VAL A 479 -13.10 18.39 9.90
N MET A 480 -12.57 18.03 8.73
CA MET A 480 -12.64 18.86 7.53
C MET A 480 -13.71 18.36 6.55
N TYR A 481 -14.43 19.33 5.99
CA TYR A 481 -15.36 19.14 4.90
C TYR A 481 -15.30 20.35 3.97
N ASP A 482 -15.18 20.13 2.66
CA ASP A 482 -15.13 21.18 1.60
C ASP A 482 -14.16 22.34 1.90
N GLY A 483 -12.98 22.02 2.43
CA GLY A 483 -11.93 23.02 2.72
C GLY A 483 -12.09 23.79 4.04
N GLU A 484 -13.10 23.50 4.84
CA GLU A 484 -13.38 24.13 6.13
C GLU A 484 -13.24 23.13 7.29
N ILE A 485 -12.86 23.59 8.47
CA ILE A 485 -13.03 22.83 9.72
C ILE A 485 -14.47 23.00 10.17
N VAL A 486 -15.23 21.90 10.16
CA VAL A 486 -16.65 21.89 10.54
C VAL A 486 -16.87 21.53 12.01
N LYS A 487 -15.91 20.82 12.63
CA LYS A 487 -16.01 20.39 14.02
C LYS A 487 -14.64 20.13 14.63
N GLU A 488 -14.51 20.45 15.92
CA GLU A 488 -13.45 19.97 16.81
C GLU A 488 -14.03 18.93 17.75
N LEU A 489 -13.34 17.79 17.96
CA LEU A 489 -13.79 16.66 18.76
C LEU A 489 -12.65 16.13 19.64
N GLU A 490 -12.95 15.86 20.91
CA GLU A 490 -12.07 15.14 21.83
C GLU A 490 -12.16 13.64 21.55
N ILE A 491 -11.04 12.98 21.27
CA ILE A 491 -11.01 11.57 20.87
C ILE A 491 -11.61 10.65 21.94
N ALA A 492 -11.43 10.97 23.23
CA ALA A 492 -11.98 10.17 24.32
C ALA A 492 -13.52 10.04 24.28
N ASN A 493 -14.20 10.96 23.62
CA ASN A 493 -15.66 11.04 23.55
C ASN A 493 -16.21 10.82 22.14
N THR A 494 -15.38 10.42 21.18
CA THR A 494 -15.71 10.37 19.75
C THR A 494 -15.62 8.94 19.20
N ASN A 495 -16.38 8.65 18.16
CA ASN A 495 -16.38 7.38 17.45
C ASN A 495 -16.35 7.57 15.92
N GLU A 496 -16.19 6.47 15.17
CA GLU A 496 -16.11 6.53 13.69
C GLU A 496 -17.39 7.08 13.05
N GLU A 497 -18.56 6.81 13.62
CA GLU A 497 -19.85 7.28 13.10
C GLU A 497 -19.96 8.80 13.17
N GLU A 498 -19.52 9.39 14.28
CA GLU A 498 -19.49 10.83 14.48
C GLU A 498 -18.50 11.53 13.53
N LEU A 499 -17.29 10.97 13.37
CA LEU A 499 -16.32 11.46 12.41
C LEU A 499 -16.87 11.41 10.98
N LEU A 500 -17.51 10.32 10.59
CA LEU A 500 -18.15 10.17 9.28
C LEU A 500 -19.26 11.20 9.07
N TYR A 501 -20.12 11.39 10.09
CA TYR A 501 -21.24 12.36 10.02
C TYR A 501 -20.75 13.77 9.68
N TYR A 502 -19.75 14.28 10.44
CA TYR A 502 -19.20 15.61 10.16
C TYR A 502 -18.39 15.65 8.85
N SER A 503 -17.68 14.57 8.51
CA SER A 503 -16.90 14.49 7.25
C SER A 503 -17.78 14.45 5.99
N THR A 504 -19.08 14.21 6.12
CA THR A 504 -20.07 14.26 5.03
C THR A 504 -20.89 15.56 5.02
N GLY A 505 -20.51 16.56 5.82
CA GLY A 505 -21.17 17.86 5.89
C GLY A 505 -22.30 17.95 6.93
N GLY A 506 -22.36 17.00 7.87
CA GLY A 506 -23.21 17.09 9.08
C GLY A 506 -22.85 18.36 9.88
N ARG A 507 -23.86 19.06 10.42
CA ARG A 507 -23.72 20.27 11.24
C ARG A 507 -24.42 20.12 12.58
#